data_887652637d06e1c152eeff367de1269f
#
_entry.id   887652637d06e1c152eeff367de1269f
#
_cell.length_a   1.000
_cell.length_b   1.000
_cell.length_c   1.000
_cell.angle_alpha   90.00
_cell.angle_beta   90.00
_cell.angle_gamma   90.00
#
_symmetry.space_group_name_H-M   'P 1'
#
loop_
_entity.id
_entity.type
_entity.pdbx_description
1 polymer ?
#
loop_
_entity_poly.entity_id
_entity_poly.type
_entity_poly.pdbx_seq_one_letter_code
_entity_poly.pdbx_strand_id
1 'polypeptide(L)'
;MINEKKDLEDIIGLSLDKLYEKDIYLIKAGENIKKLVNADVLHNSERSIVHRFAYYFEELYKEKYKDHNLNIDVEYNRNLYDIKRLGEDCIIPDFIFHERGKNKNNILVIEFKTWWNSEQAEDKEKIKKLCEEKEYQYQYGASIIFGKSREEVDIKWYPFDE
;
A
#
# COMPACT_ATOMS: atom_id res chain seq x y z
N MET A 1 -16.78 -0.85 12.27
CA MET A 1 -15.29 -0.84 12.40
C MET A 1 -14.73 -1.98 11.58
N ILE A 2 -13.65 -1.77 10.85
CA ILE A 2 -12.88 -2.89 10.28
C ILE A 2 -12.23 -3.61 11.45
N ASN A 3 -12.58 -4.87 11.67
CA ASN A 3 -12.10 -5.63 12.82
C ASN A 3 -11.37 -6.92 12.42
N GLU A 4 -11.40 -7.29 11.15
CA GLU A 4 -10.85 -8.56 10.71
C GLU A 4 -10.05 -8.42 9.40
N LYS A 5 -9.02 -9.24 9.25
CA LYS A 5 -8.22 -9.33 8.03
C LYS A 5 -9.08 -9.51 6.78
N LYS A 6 -10.14 -10.29 6.89
CA LYS A 6 -11.09 -10.54 5.79
C LYS A 6 -11.74 -9.26 5.26
N ASP A 7 -12.12 -8.34 6.14
CA ASP A 7 -12.67 -7.04 5.71
C ASP A 7 -11.66 -6.24 4.85
N LEU A 8 -10.38 -6.29 5.22
CA LEU A 8 -9.30 -5.66 4.46
C LEU A 8 -9.06 -6.36 3.12
N GLU A 9 -9.05 -7.69 3.12
CA GLU A 9 -8.94 -8.48 1.90
C GLU A 9 -10.05 -8.17 0.91
N ASP A 10 -11.29 -8.07 1.38
CA ASP A 10 -12.46 -7.70 0.56
C ASP A 10 -12.32 -6.30 -0.05
N ILE A 11 -11.96 -5.28 0.77
CA ILE A 11 -11.80 -3.91 0.28
C ILE A 11 -10.63 -3.81 -0.69
N ILE A 12 -9.48 -4.43 -0.39
CA ILE A 12 -8.33 -4.47 -1.30
C ILE A 12 -8.74 -5.11 -2.63
N GLY A 13 -9.40 -6.27 -2.59
CA GLY A 13 -9.87 -6.96 -3.78
C GLY A 13 -10.76 -6.07 -4.66
N LEU A 14 -11.80 -5.46 -4.08
CA LEU A 14 -12.70 -4.55 -4.77
C LEU A 14 -11.99 -3.28 -5.28
N SER A 15 -11.01 -2.76 -4.54
CA SER A 15 -10.21 -1.60 -4.97
C SER A 15 -9.38 -1.92 -6.20
N LEU A 16 -8.77 -3.11 -6.22
CA LEU A 16 -8.04 -3.63 -7.38
C LEU A 16 -8.98 -3.85 -8.57
N ASP A 17 -10.16 -4.41 -8.35
CA ASP A 17 -11.14 -4.61 -9.41
C ASP A 17 -11.52 -3.27 -10.08
N LYS A 18 -11.82 -2.23 -9.27
CA LYS A 18 -12.10 -0.88 -9.79
C LYS A 18 -10.90 -0.27 -10.50
N LEU A 19 -9.67 -0.45 -9.99
CA LEU A 19 -8.45 0.05 -10.60
C LEU A 19 -8.24 -0.53 -12.01
N TYR A 20 -8.36 -1.85 -12.15
CA TYR A 20 -8.18 -2.54 -13.43
C TYR A 20 -9.34 -2.29 -14.40
N GLU A 21 -10.55 -2.07 -13.91
CA GLU A 21 -11.69 -1.72 -14.74
C GLU A 21 -11.62 -0.29 -15.28
N LYS A 22 -11.29 0.69 -14.42
CA LYS A 22 -11.42 2.12 -14.74
C LYS A 22 -10.12 2.78 -15.16
N ASP A 23 -8.98 2.33 -14.61
CA ASP A 23 -7.67 2.94 -14.80
C ASP A 23 -6.65 1.99 -15.45
N ILE A 24 -7.09 0.99 -16.21
CA ILE A 24 -6.22 0.01 -16.88
C ILE A 24 -5.14 0.69 -17.76
N TYR A 25 -5.39 1.90 -18.23
CA TYR A 25 -4.41 2.67 -18.99
C TYR A 25 -3.10 2.88 -18.23
N LEU A 26 -3.18 3.15 -16.92
CA LEU A 26 -1.99 3.32 -16.08
C LEU A 26 -1.15 2.04 -16.00
N ILE A 27 -1.82 0.90 -15.95
CA ILE A 27 -1.16 -0.42 -15.92
C ILE A 27 -0.50 -0.72 -17.27
N LYS A 28 -1.22 -0.51 -18.37
CA LYS A 28 -0.71 -0.76 -19.73
C LYS A 28 0.44 0.17 -20.13
N ALA A 29 0.46 1.40 -19.63
CA ALA A 29 1.56 2.34 -19.87
C ALA A 29 2.91 1.77 -19.41
N GLY A 30 2.94 0.87 -18.43
CA GLY A 30 4.11 0.16 -17.95
C GLY A 30 4.83 -0.70 -19.01
N GLU A 31 4.14 -1.15 -20.05
CA GLU A 31 4.76 -1.93 -21.15
C GLU A 31 5.88 -1.16 -21.87
N ASN A 32 5.72 0.15 -21.99
CA ASN A 32 6.72 1.02 -22.59
C ASN A 32 7.82 1.43 -21.59
N ILE A 33 7.47 1.54 -20.30
CA ILE A 33 8.38 1.95 -19.23
C ILE A 33 9.49 0.92 -19.02
N LYS A 34 9.22 -0.37 -19.18
CA LYS A 34 10.21 -1.45 -19.02
C LYS A 34 11.48 -1.27 -19.87
N LYS A 35 11.39 -0.49 -20.95
CA LYS A 35 12.51 -0.18 -21.85
C LYS A 35 13.33 1.03 -21.38
N LEU A 36 12.85 1.77 -20.39
CA LEU A 36 13.52 2.95 -19.85
C LEU A 36 14.43 2.53 -18.71
N VAL A 37 15.60 3.15 -18.65
CA VAL A 37 16.62 2.90 -17.61
C VAL A 37 16.50 3.90 -16.44
N ASN A 38 15.54 4.82 -16.48
CA ASN A 38 15.40 5.87 -15.48
C ASN A 38 14.44 5.43 -14.35
N ALA A 39 15.04 5.19 -13.17
CA ALA A 39 14.30 4.77 -11.97
C ALA A 39 13.25 5.81 -11.51
N ASP A 40 13.49 7.10 -11.70
CA ASP A 40 12.54 8.15 -11.32
C ASP A 40 11.26 8.07 -12.15
N VAL A 41 11.36 7.73 -13.42
CA VAL A 41 10.20 7.54 -14.31
C VAL A 41 9.39 6.32 -13.88
N LEU A 42 10.05 5.21 -13.52
CA LEU A 42 9.41 4.00 -13.03
C LEU A 42 8.65 4.28 -11.72
N HIS A 43 9.28 4.97 -10.80
CA HIS A 43 8.70 5.31 -9.51
C HIS A 43 7.50 6.26 -9.63
N ASN A 44 7.58 7.27 -10.46
CA ASN A 44 6.45 8.19 -10.71
C ASN A 44 5.23 7.47 -11.27
N SER A 45 5.43 6.48 -12.16
CA SER A 45 4.33 5.67 -12.71
C SER A 45 3.66 4.79 -11.65
N GLU A 46 4.46 4.19 -10.76
CA GLU A 46 3.97 3.40 -9.63
C GLU A 46 3.11 4.26 -8.68
N ARG A 47 3.57 5.45 -8.34
CA ARG A 47 2.83 6.42 -7.52
C ARG A 47 1.44 6.74 -8.07
N SER A 48 1.31 6.91 -9.37
CA SER A 48 0.02 7.18 -10.01
C SER A 48 -0.96 6.02 -9.81
N ILE A 49 -0.49 4.78 -9.92
CA ILE A 49 -1.29 3.58 -9.71
C ILE A 49 -1.70 3.47 -8.24
N VAL A 50 -0.76 3.65 -7.32
CA VAL A 50 -1.01 3.61 -5.87
C VAL A 50 -2.02 4.67 -5.45
N HIS A 51 -1.91 5.89 -5.99
CA HIS A 51 -2.87 6.96 -5.74
C HIS A 51 -4.30 6.57 -6.16
N ARG A 52 -4.46 5.96 -7.34
CA ARG A 52 -5.79 5.51 -7.79
C ARG A 52 -6.32 4.35 -6.96
N PHE A 53 -5.47 3.41 -6.59
CA PHE A 53 -5.84 2.35 -5.64
C PHE A 53 -6.33 2.93 -4.31
N ALA A 54 -5.57 3.87 -3.73
CA ALA A 54 -5.92 4.52 -2.46
C ALA A 54 -7.27 5.26 -2.54
N TYR A 55 -7.54 5.93 -3.66
CA TYR A 55 -8.82 6.58 -3.91
C TYR A 55 -9.98 5.58 -3.86
N TYR A 56 -9.87 4.43 -4.55
CA TYR A 56 -10.92 3.41 -4.53
C TYR A 56 -11.06 2.73 -3.17
N PHE A 57 -9.96 2.52 -2.48
CA PHE A 57 -9.98 1.98 -1.12
C PHE A 57 -10.73 2.92 -0.16
N GLU A 58 -10.45 4.22 -0.22
CA GLU A 58 -11.10 5.23 0.61
C GLU A 58 -12.61 5.33 0.31
N GLU A 59 -12.97 5.34 -0.97
CA GLU A 59 -14.37 5.36 -1.41
C GLU A 59 -15.15 4.16 -0.85
N LEU A 60 -14.64 2.95 -1.04
CA LEU A 60 -15.25 1.71 -0.56
C LEU A 60 -15.31 1.64 0.97
N TYR A 61 -14.25 2.08 1.64
CA TYR A 61 -14.22 2.15 3.09
C TYR A 61 -15.31 3.08 3.64
N LYS A 62 -15.43 4.29 3.11
CA LYS A 62 -16.44 5.27 3.53
C LYS A 62 -17.87 4.82 3.23
N GLU A 63 -18.06 4.10 2.13
CA GLU A 63 -19.36 3.53 1.78
C GLU A 63 -19.81 2.42 2.75
N LYS A 64 -18.86 1.53 3.10
CA LYS A 64 -19.15 0.35 3.94
C LYS A 64 -19.18 0.68 5.44
N TYR A 65 -18.34 1.60 5.90
CA TYR A 65 -18.16 1.89 7.33
C TYR A 65 -18.48 3.36 7.65
N LYS A 66 -19.33 3.56 8.65
CA LYS A 66 -19.72 4.90 9.13
C LYS A 66 -18.73 5.53 10.10
N ASP A 67 -17.69 4.80 10.51
CA ASP A 67 -16.64 5.29 11.40
C ASP A 67 -15.58 6.01 10.57
N HIS A 68 -15.49 7.32 10.75
CA HIS A 68 -14.63 8.19 9.94
C HIS A 68 -13.31 8.59 10.64
N ASN A 69 -12.94 7.92 11.73
CA ASN A 69 -11.72 8.25 12.48
C ASN A 69 -10.44 7.72 11.80
N LEU A 70 -10.58 6.75 10.90
CA LEU A 70 -9.45 6.18 10.17
C LEU A 70 -9.23 6.93 8.84
N ASN A 71 -7.97 7.10 8.51
CA ASN A 71 -7.50 7.83 7.34
C ASN A 71 -6.67 6.91 6.44
N ILE A 72 -6.76 7.17 5.16
CA ILE A 72 -5.89 6.57 4.14
C ILE A 72 -4.87 7.63 3.73
N ASP A 73 -3.59 7.30 3.83
CA ASP A 73 -2.51 8.15 3.37
C ASP A 73 -1.55 7.39 2.47
N VAL A 74 -1.07 8.05 1.44
CA VAL A 74 -0.03 7.55 0.54
C VAL A 74 1.25 8.35 0.76
N GLU A 75 2.40 7.66 0.72
CA GLU A 75 3.72 8.27 0.95
C GLU A 75 3.80 9.10 2.25
N TYR A 76 3.21 8.57 3.33
CA TYR A 76 3.09 9.28 4.60
C TYR A 76 4.27 8.99 5.52
N ASN A 77 5.10 9.99 5.75
CA ASN A 77 6.34 9.88 6.53
C ASN A 77 6.28 10.50 7.93
N ARG A 78 5.09 10.66 8.52
CA ARG A 78 4.95 11.20 9.87
C ARG A 78 4.70 10.10 10.90
N ASN A 79 5.30 10.30 12.07
CA ASN A 79 5.02 9.58 13.30
C ASN A 79 4.60 10.63 14.33
N LEU A 80 3.32 10.75 14.59
CA LEU A 80 2.73 11.87 15.34
C LEU A 80 3.13 13.21 14.69
N TYR A 81 3.95 14.00 15.35
CA TYR A 81 4.47 15.29 14.86
C TYR A 81 5.89 15.20 14.28
N ASP A 82 6.52 14.04 14.35
CA ASP A 82 7.90 13.81 13.89
C ASP A 82 7.96 13.04 12.56
N ILE A 83 9.16 12.79 12.07
CA ILE A 83 9.39 11.99 10.87
C ILE A 83 9.39 10.51 11.25
N LYS A 84 8.71 9.69 10.45
CA LYS A 84 8.70 8.24 10.63
C LYS A 84 10.09 7.66 10.32
N ARG A 85 10.63 6.86 11.24
CA ARG A 85 11.97 6.26 11.13
C ARG A 85 11.94 4.79 11.51
N LEU A 86 12.86 4.02 10.91
CA LEU A 86 13.27 2.70 11.39
C LEU A 86 14.77 2.78 11.70
N GLY A 87 15.11 2.86 13.00
CA GLY A 87 16.45 3.22 13.42
C GLY A 87 16.81 4.65 12.99
N GLU A 88 17.91 4.82 12.25
CA GLU A 88 18.33 6.14 11.72
C GLU A 88 17.69 6.50 10.38
N ASP A 89 17.11 5.54 9.67
CA ASP A 89 16.56 5.73 8.34
C ASP A 89 15.16 6.33 8.36
N CYS A 90 14.95 7.41 7.60
CA CYS A 90 13.62 7.92 7.30
C CYS A 90 12.88 6.94 6.39
N ILE A 91 11.63 6.61 6.74
CA ILE A 91 10.81 5.73 5.94
C ILE A 91 9.54 6.41 5.46
N ILE A 92 9.14 6.05 4.25
CA ILE A 92 7.92 6.53 3.61
C ILE A 92 7.19 5.29 3.12
N PRO A 93 6.19 4.79 3.86
CA PRO A 93 5.32 3.72 3.36
C PRO A 93 4.53 4.19 2.15
N ASP A 94 4.33 3.31 1.16
CA ASP A 94 3.54 3.64 -0.03
C ASP A 94 2.07 3.91 0.33
N PHE A 95 1.52 3.12 1.24
CA PHE A 95 0.13 3.23 1.66
C PHE A 95 -0.01 2.85 3.13
N ILE A 96 -0.77 3.64 3.87
CA ILE A 96 -1.17 3.31 5.24
C ILE A 96 -2.65 3.60 5.48
N PHE A 97 -3.26 2.76 6.32
CA PHE A 97 -4.59 2.93 6.83
C PHE A 97 -4.52 3.00 8.35
N HIS A 98 -4.79 4.17 8.91
CA HIS A 98 -4.47 4.48 10.31
C HIS A 98 -5.32 5.63 10.87
N GLU A 99 -5.17 5.92 12.16
CA GLU A 99 -5.68 7.15 12.77
C GLU A 99 -4.56 8.19 12.86
N ARG A 100 -4.69 9.30 12.14
CA ARG A 100 -3.68 10.38 12.16
C ARG A 100 -3.49 10.94 13.57
N GLY A 101 -2.22 11.19 13.93
CA GLY A 101 -1.84 11.73 15.24
C GLY A 101 -1.89 10.72 16.39
N LYS A 102 -2.11 9.43 16.11
CA LYS A 102 -2.07 8.35 17.08
C LYS A 102 -1.48 7.08 16.47
N ASN A 103 -0.65 6.37 17.25
CA ASN A 103 -0.13 5.06 16.85
C ASN A 103 -1.01 3.89 17.32
N LYS A 104 -2.06 4.17 18.09
CA LYS A 104 -2.94 3.14 18.65
C LYS A 104 -3.75 2.38 17.60
N ASN A 105 -4.10 3.04 16.51
CA ASN A 105 -4.96 2.51 15.45
C ASN A 105 -4.22 2.50 14.10
N ASN A 106 -3.01 1.98 14.08
CA ASN A 106 -2.28 1.64 12.86
C ASN A 106 -2.81 0.29 12.36
N ILE A 107 -3.72 0.32 11.39
CA ILE A 107 -4.46 -0.87 10.95
C ILE A 107 -3.69 -1.64 9.88
N LEU A 108 -3.28 -0.95 8.81
CA LEU A 108 -2.69 -1.60 7.64
C LEU A 108 -1.56 -0.76 7.05
N VAL A 109 -0.47 -1.42 6.70
CA VAL A 109 0.59 -0.88 5.85
C VAL A 109 0.74 -1.74 4.61
N ILE A 110 0.86 -1.10 3.45
CA ILE A 110 1.09 -1.79 2.17
C ILE A 110 2.28 -1.14 1.46
N GLU A 111 3.14 -1.98 0.92
CA GLU A 111 4.16 -1.61 -0.06
C GLU A 111 3.75 -2.17 -1.42
N PHE A 112 3.90 -1.36 -2.45
CA PHE A 112 3.51 -1.70 -3.80
C PHE A 112 4.70 -1.84 -4.74
N LYS A 113 4.58 -2.74 -5.69
CA LYS A 113 5.45 -2.86 -6.85
C LYS A 113 4.63 -3.06 -8.11
N THR A 114 5.27 -2.84 -9.21
CA THR A 114 4.69 -3.06 -10.53
C THR A 114 5.35 -4.26 -11.20
N TRP A 115 4.67 -4.90 -12.12
CA TRP A 115 5.19 -6.08 -12.84
C TRP A 115 6.50 -5.81 -13.60
N TRP A 116 6.82 -4.55 -13.91
CA TRP A 116 8.08 -4.17 -14.53
C TRP A 116 9.19 -3.81 -13.52
N ASN A 117 8.87 -3.72 -12.25
CA ASN A 117 9.80 -3.44 -11.14
C ASN A 117 9.32 -4.20 -9.89
N SER A 118 9.57 -5.50 -9.82
CA SER A 118 8.98 -6.42 -8.85
C SER A 118 9.92 -6.85 -7.70
N GLU A 119 11.05 -6.15 -7.51
CA GLU A 119 11.95 -6.42 -6.39
C GLU A 119 11.29 -6.07 -5.05
N GLN A 120 11.13 -7.05 -4.16
CA GLN A 120 10.36 -6.93 -2.92
C GLN A 120 11.15 -7.12 -1.63
N ALA A 121 12.43 -7.49 -1.69
CA ALA A 121 13.16 -7.88 -0.48
C ALA A 121 13.19 -6.78 0.58
N GLU A 122 13.51 -5.55 0.17
CA GLU A 122 13.57 -4.39 1.06
C GLU A 122 12.16 -3.99 1.58
N ASP A 123 11.14 -4.08 0.73
CA ASP A 123 9.76 -3.74 1.09
C ASP A 123 9.22 -4.71 2.14
N LYS A 124 9.47 -6.00 2.00
CA LYS A 124 9.07 -7.01 2.99
C LYS A 124 9.73 -6.78 4.33
N GLU A 125 11.02 -6.46 4.35
CA GLU A 125 11.74 -6.12 5.58
C GLU A 125 11.18 -4.84 6.22
N LYS A 126 10.85 -3.83 5.43
CA LYS A 126 10.20 -2.59 5.89
C LYS A 126 8.83 -2.87 6.51
N ILE A 127 7.98 -3.67 5.85
CA ILE A 127 6.67 -4.08 6.37
C ILE A 127 6.82 -4.82 7.69
N LYS A 128 7.73 -5.80 7.75
CA LYS A 128 8.01 -6.57 8.96
C LYS A 128 8.34 -5.64 10.12
N LYS A 129 9.29 -4.74 9.95
CA LYS A 129 9.68 -3.78 10.99
C LYS A 129 8.52 -2.89 11.41
N LEU A 130 7.72 -2.38 10.48
CA LEU A 130 6.55 -1.55 10.79
C LEU A 130 5.46 -2.30 11.58
N CYS A 131 5.35 -3.61 11.40
CA CYS A 131 4.43 -4.44 12.19
C CYS A 131 5.00 -4.82 13.57
N GLU A 132 6.31 -5.03 13.68
CA GLU A 132 6.95 -5.53 14.92
C GLU A 132 7.42 -4.41 15.86
N GLU A 133 7.81 -3.25 15.33
CA GLU A 133 8.32 -2.13 16.14
C GLU A 133 7.23 -1.59 17.07
N LYS A 134 7.55 -1.49 18.37
CA LYS A 134 6.61 -1.03 19.42
C LYS A 134 6.03 0.35 19.15
N GLU A 135 6.75 1.17 18.42
CA GLU A 135 6.35 2.53 18.09
C GLU A 135 5.22 2.57 17.05
N TYR A 136 5.22 1.62 16.09
CA TYR A 136 4.25 1.62 14.98
C TYR A 136 3.17 0.57 15.13
N GLN A 137 3.54 -0.69 15.31
CA GLN A 137 2.65 -1.83 15.54
C GLN A 137 1.45 -1.87 14.58
N TYR A 138 1.70 -1.78 13.26
CA TYR A 138 0.64 -2.02 12.31
C TYR A 138 0.08 -3.43 12.51
N GLN A 139 -1.26 -3.52 12.59
CA GLN A 139 -1.94 -4.79 12.84
C GLN A 139 -1.78 -5.75 11.66
N TYR A 140 -1.74 -5.19 10.44
CA TYR A 140 -1.60 -5.94 9.21
C TYR A 140 -0.57 -5.28 8.30
N GLY A 141 0.18 -6.11 7.58
CA GLY A 141 1.12 -5.69 6.56
C GLY A 141 0.90 -6.49 5.28
N ALA A 142 0.99 -5.86 4.12
CA ALA A 142 0.89 -6.53 2.84
C ALA A 142 1.88 -5.99 1.82
N SER A 143 2.39 -6.86 0.96
CA SER A 143 3.14 -6.52 -0.24
C SER A 143 2.29 -6.87 -1.45
N ILE A 144 2.08 -5.93 -2.35
CA ILE A 144 1.25 -6.09 -3.55
C ILE A 144 2.07 -5.78 -4.79
N ILE A 145 2.10 -6.73 -5.74
CA ILE A 145 2.63 -6.48 -7.09
C ILE A 145 1.46 -6.33 -8.04
N PHE A 146 1.36 -5.17 -8.67
CA PHE A 146 0.43 -4.95 -9.79
C PHE A 146 0.85 -5.78 -10.99
N GLY A 147 0.00 -6.69 -11.46
CA GLY A 147 0.20 -7.48 -12.67
C GLY A 147 -0.22 -6.72 -13.94
N LYS A 148 0.02 -7.28 -15.11
CA LYS A 148 -0.48 -6.74 -16.38
C LYS A 148 -2.00 -6.83 -16.49
N SER A 149 -2.58 -7.82 -15.85
CA SER A 149 -4.02 -8.01 -15.68
C SER A 149 -4.38 -8.17 -14.21
N ARG A 150 -5.66 -8.07 -13.89
CA ARG A 150 -6.15 -8.22 -12.51
C ARG A 150 -5.81 -9.59 -11.90
N GLU A 151 -5.86 -10.64 -12.70
CA GLU A 151 -5.58 -12.01 -12.29
C GLU A 151 -4.11 -12.26 -11.96
N GLU A 152 -3.22 -11.43 -12.50
CA GLU A 152 -1.77 -11.50 -12.26
C GLU A 152 -1.32 -10.70 -11.04
N VAL A 153 -2.23 -10.03 -10.34
CA VAL A 153 -1.89 -9.30 -9.10
C VAL A 153 -1.49 -10.29 -8.03
N ASP A 154 -0.29 -10.11 -7.47
CA ASP A 154 0.22 -10.92 -6.36
C ASP A 154 0.08 -10.14 -5.05
N ILE A 155 -0.57 -10.75 -4.06
CA ILE A 155 -0.76 -10.18 -2.72
C ILE A 155 -0.17 -11.12 -1.69
N LYS A 156 0.81 -10.65 -0.94
CA LYS A 156 1.42 -11.38 0.16
C LYS A 156 1.22 -10.65 1.47
N TRP A 157 0.73 -11.35 2.45
CA TRP A 157 0.49 -10.82 3.79
C TRP A 157 1.66 -11.13 4.73
N TYR A 158 1.95 -10.20 5.62
CA TYR A 158 2.85 -10.45 6.74
C TYR A 158 2.11 -11.30 7.81
N PRO A 159 2.76 -12.29 8.48
CA PRO A 159 4.11 -12.79 8.19
C PRO A 159 4.23 -13.45 6.82
N PHE A 160 5.33 -13.14 6.12
CA PHE A 160 5.59 -13.71 4.79
C PHE A 160 6.08 -15.15 4.92
N ASP A 161 5.59 -16.04 4.07
CA ASP A 161 6.14 -17.36 3.92
C ASP A 161 7.58 -17.27 3.41
N GLU A 162 8.48 -18.10 3.97
CA GLU A 162 9.88 -18.21 3.55
C GLU A 162 10.02 -18.81 2.14
#